data_18a1b02828ccb2e1efafa985840f6220
#
_entry.id   18a1b02828ccb2e1efafa985840f6220
#
_cell.length_a   1.000
_cell.length_b   1.000
_cell.length_c   1.000
_cell.angle_alpha   90.00
_cell.angle_beta   90.00
_cell.angle_gamma   90.00
#
_symmetry.space_group_name_H-M   'P 1'
#
loop_
_entity.id
_entity.type
_entity.pdbx_description
1 polymer ?
#
loop_
_entity_poly.entity_id
_entity_poly.type
_entity_poly.pdbx_seq_one_letter_code
_entity_poly.pdbx_strand_id
1 'polypeptide(L)'
;RSDIKIYNVSFGPKGAILDDDINRFTYVCDKLSYDAPDGINPLFCIAAGNDGNLEKPLNRIQSPADMVNGLGIGAYSISFLGDKYRSSYSCIGPGREGAKIKPDLLEFGGDTSMPFITTKSGAELMGEQGTSFASPVVAGKIGKLMAASPQIHPHMARALLIHHATPDESISQDEQGFGFCPNDVTEGLNCS
;
A
#
# COMPACT_ATOMS: atom_id res chain seq x y z
N ARG A 1 -15.98 14.91 6.04
CA ARG A 1 -15.92 14.67 7.49
C ARG A 1 -14.50 14.97 7.94
N SER A 2 -14.37 15.98 8.78
CA SER A 2 -13.06 16.45 9.31
C SER A 2 -12.39 15.52 10.32
N ASP A 3 -13.06 14.44 10.72
CA ASP A 3 -12.61 13.49 11.74
C ASP A 3 -11.93 12.23 11.17
N ILE A 4 -11.96 12.04 9.84
CA ILE A 4 -11.36 10.87 9.18
C ILE A 4 -9.87 11.12 8.94
N LYS A 5 -9.03 10.25 9.51
CA LYS A 5 -7.56 10.37 9.45
C LYS A 5 -6.90 9.38 8.51
N ILE A 6 -7.59 8.33 8.12
CA ILE A 6 -7.07 7.27 7.24
C ILE A 6 -8.10 6.99 6.15
N TYR A 7 -7.64 6.97 4.91
CA TYR A 7 -8.44 6.54 3.75
C TYR A 7 -7.78 5.34 3.09
N ASN A 8 -8.57 4.31 2.81
CA ASN A 8 -8.19 3.27 1.86
C ASN A 8 -8.79 3.58 0.49
N VAL A 9 -7.94 3.54 -0.55
CA VAL A 9 -8.32 3.79 -1.94
C VAL A 9 -7.90 2.59 -2.78
N SER A 10 -8.88 1.74 -3.10
CA SER A 10 -8.68 0.54 -3.93
C SER A 10 -9.28 0.71 -5.34
N PHE A 11 -9.28 1.93 -5.85
CA PHE A 11 -9.76 2.30 -7.19
C PHE A 11 -8.98 3.51 -7.73
N GLY A 12 -8.99 3.67 -9.05
CA GLY A 12 -8.35 4.80 -9.73
C GLY A 12 -8.52 4.71 -11.23
N PRO A 13 -7.97 5.66 -11.99
CA PRO A 13 -7.85 5.55 -13.43
C PRO A 13 -7.11 4.27 -13.82
N LYS A 14 -7.56 3.60 -14.87
CA LYS A 14 -6.87 2.43 -15.40
C LYS A 14 -5.60 2.82 -16.16
N GLY A 15 -4.59 1.98 -16.05
CA GLY A 15 -3.32 2.09 -16.76
C GLY A 15 -2.19 2.63 -15.92
N ALA A 16 -0.99 2.23 -16.32
CA ALA A 16 0.25 2.61 -15.65
C ALA A 16 0.53 4.10 -15.77
N ILE A 17 1.22 4.66 -14.78
CA ILE A 17 1.86 5.97 -14.97
C ILE A 17 3.04 5.78 -15.96
N LEU A 18 3.06 6.55 -17.05
CA LEU A 18 4.06 6.39 -18.10
C LEU A 18 5.21 7.40 -18.02
N ASP A 19 4.96 8.52 -17.38
CA ASP A 19 5.86 9.66 -17.24
C ASP A 19 5.82 10.24 -15.82
N ASP A 20 6.41 11.40 -15.64
CA ASP A 20 6.44 12.12 -14.36
C ASP A 20 5.29 13.14 -14.22
N ASP A 21 4.38 13.23 -15.18
CA ASP A 21 3.22 14.12 -15.11
C ASP A 21 2.25 13.67 -14.02
N ILE A 22 1.87 14.62 -13.16
CA ILE A 22 0.91 14.34 -12.10
C ILE A 22 -0.51 14.37 -12.63
N ASN A 23 -1.21 13.26 -12.45
CA ASN A 23 -2.62 13.20 -12.72
C ASN A 23 -3.42 14.01 -11.67
N ARG A 24 -4.55 14.59 -12.10
CA ARG A 24 -5.39 15.42 -11.23
C ARG A 24 -5.87 14.67 -9.98
N PHE A 25 -6.14 13.38 -10.08
CA PHE A 25 -6.58 12.57 -8.94
C PHE A 25 -5.46 12.42 -7.90
N THR A 26 -4.25 12.05 -8.34
CA THR A 26 -3.07 12.01 -7.48
C THR A 26 -2.81 13.37 -6.83
N TYR A 27 -2.86 14.46 -7.61
CA TYR A 27 -2.66 15.82 -7.09
C TYR A 27 -3.63 16.17 -5.97
N VAL A 28 -4.92 15.89 -6.17
CA VAL A 28 -5.95 16.19 -5.15
C VAL A 28 -5.73 15.37 -3.87
N CYS A 29 -5.39 14.08 -4.00
CA CYS A 29 -5.08 13.23 -2.84
C CYS A 29 -3.83 13.72 -2.09
N ASP A 30 -2.76 14.05 -2.81
CA ASP A 30 -1.53 14.60 -2.22
C ASP A 30 -1.79 15.91 -1.49
N LYS A 31 -2.55 16.81 -2.11
CA LYS A 31 -2.90 18.09 -1.50
C LYS A 31 -3.72 17.91 -0.22
N LEU A 32 -4.70 17.04 -0.22
CA LEU A 32 -5.50 16.73 0.98
C LEU A 32 -4.66 16.10 2.08
N SER A 33 -3.65 15.29 1.73
CA SER A 33 -2.76 14.66 2.71
C SER A 33 -1.76 15.65 3.33
N TYR A 34 -1.39 16.71 2.62
CA TYR A 34 -0.39 17.68 3.05
C TYR A 34 -0.98 18.98 3.61
N ASP A 35 -2.03 19.50 2.97
CA ASP A 35 -2.60 20.82 3.24
C ASP A 35 -4.13 20.74 3.28
N ALA A 36 -4.65 19.93 4.19
CA ALA A 36 -6.09 19.82 4.38
C ALA A 36 -6.65 21.12 4.94
N PRO A 37 -7.76 21.65 4.40
CA PRO A 37 -8.35 22.93 4.82
C PRO A 37 -8.75 22.98 6.30
N ASP A 38 -8.99 21.82 6.91
CA ASP A 38 -9.36 21.66 8.33
C ASP A 38 -8.17 21.34 9.25
N GLY A 39 -6.94 21.33 8.71
CA GLY A 39 -5.71 21.02 9.43
C GLY A 39 -5.56 19.54 9.81
N ILE A 40 -6.49 18.68 9.41
CA ILE A 40 -6.39 17.23 9.58
C ILE A 40 -5.81 16.65 8.30
N ASN A 41 -4.50 16.39 8.31
CA ASN A 41 -3.80 15.82 7.17
C ASN A 41 -3.99 14.29 7.15
N PRO A 42 -4.95 13.76 6.40
CA PRO A 42 -5.22 12.33 6.38
C PRO A 42 -4.12 11.58 5.62
N LEU A 43 -3.94 10.31 5.97
CA LEU A 43 -3.09 9.39 5.23
C LEU A 43 -3.94 8.54 4.28
N PHE A 44 -3.46 8.39 3.05
CA PHE A 44 -4.07 7.54 2.05
C PHE A 44 -3.25 6.25 1.90
N CYS A 45 -3.90 5.09 2.05
CA CYS A 45 -3.38 3.78 1.67
C CYS A 45 -4.00 3.41 0.32
N ILE A 46 -3.20 3.16 -0.67
CA ILE A 46 -3.65 3.06 -2.05
C ILE A 46 -3.13 1.78 -2.70
N ALA A 47 -4.03 1.02 -3.31
CA ALA A 47 -3.66 -0.17 -4.08
C ALA A 47 -2.78 0.22 -5.28
N ALA A 48 -1.63 -0.44 -5.43
CA ALA A 48 -0.65 -0.12 -6.50
C ALA A 48 -1.15 -0.45 -7.91
N GLY A 49 -2.12 -1.34 -8.04
CA GLY A 49 -2.65 -1.84 -9.31
C GLY A 49 -2.35 -3.33 -9.51
N ASN A 50 -3.08 -3.95 -10.44
CA ASN A 50 -3.05 -5.40 -10.66
C ASN A 50 -2.57 -5.80 -12.07
N ASP A 51 -1.88 -4.91 -12.77
CA ASP A 51 -1.38 -5.12 -14.14
C ASP A 51 0.11 -5.49 -14.17
N GLY A 52 0.68 -5.93 -13.03
CA GLY A 52 2.10 -6.27 -12.90
C GLY A 52 2.61 -7.38 -13.82
N ASN A 53 1.70 -8.19 -14.38
CA ASN A 53 2.01 -9.23 -15.38
C ASN A 53 2.20 -8.69 -16.79
N LEU A 54 1.87 -7.42 -17.03
CA LEU A 54 2.05 -6.81 -18.34
C LEU A 54 3.54 -6.49 -18.60
N GLU A 55 3.88 -6.28 -19.86
CA GLU A 55 5.23 -5.83 -20.24
C GLU A 55 5.46 -4.37 -19.85
N LYS A 56 6.73 -4.05 -19.56
CA LYS A 56 7.14 -2.65 -19.29
C LYS A 56 6.81 -1.76 -20.50
N PRO A 57 6.31 -0.54 -20.29
CA PRO A 57 6.07 0.14 -19.02
C PRO A 57 4.66 -0.07 -18.44
N LEU A 58 3.83 -0.92 -19.01
CA LEU A 58 2.41 -1.07 -18.65
C LEU A 58 2.19 -1.74 -17.29
N ASN A 59 3.23 -2.37 -16.74
CA ASN A 59 3.23 -3.02 -15.43
C ASN A 59 3.56 -2.06 -14.26
N ARG A 60 3.77 -0.75 -14.55
CA ARG A 60 4.04 0.24 -13.49
C ARG A 60 2.79 0.53 -12.66
N ILE A 61 3.02 1.06 -11.45
CA ILE A 61 1.97 1.48 -10.53
C ILE A 61 0.93 2.39 -11.23
N GLN A 62 -0.27 2.39 -10.70
CA GLN A 62 -1.41 3.14 -11.22
C GLN A 62 -1.74 4.32 -10.32
N SER A 63 -2.23 5.43 -10.92
CA SER A 63 -2.72 6.57 -10.16
C SER A 63 -3.91 6.17 -9.26
N PRO A 64 -3.97 6.65 -8.00
CA PRO A 64 -3.10 7.61 -7.34
C PRO A 64 -2.00 6.98 -6.45
N ALA A 65 -1.59 5.71 -6.68
CA ALA A 65 -0.54 5.07 -5.87
C ALA A 65 0.83 5.75 -6.00
N ASP A 66 0.99 6.62 -7.01
CA ASP A 66 2.15 7.46 -7.26
C ASP A 66 2.25 8.70 -6.36
N MET A 67 1.26 8.96 -5.48
CA MET A 67 1.29 10.11 -4.59
C MET A 67 2.50 10.10 -3.64
N VAL A 68 2.99 11.30 -3.30
CA VAL A 68 4.16 11.51 -2.43
C VAL A 68 3.80 11.31 -0.96
N ASN A 69 2.68 11.86 -0.53
CA ASN A 69 2.27 11.90 0.88
C ASN A 69 1.41 10.72 1.31
N GLY A 70 1.18 9.74 0.43
CA GLY A 70 0.45 8.50 0.72
C GLY A 70 1.33 7.27 0.72
N LEU A 71 0.69 6.13 0.90
CA LEU A 71 1.30 4.80 0.78
C LEU A 71 0.72 4.06 -0.43
N GLY A 72 1.53 3.82 -1.45
CA GLY A 72 1.23 2.87 -2.53
C GLY A 72 1.53 1.45 -2.06
N ILE A 73 0.53 0.58 -2.04
CA ILE A 73 0.62 -0.76 -1.47
C ILE A 73 0.56 -1.80 -2.59
N GLY A 74 1.66 -2.52 -2.75
CA GLY A 74 1.74 -3.71 -3.56
C GLY A 74 1.27 -4.96 -2.81
N ALA A 75 1.21 -6.08 -3.53
CA ALA A 75 0.75 -7.34 -2.97
C ALA A 75 1.85 -8.40 -2.93
N TYR A 76 1.91 -9.17 -1.83
CA TYR A 76 2.66 -10.40 -1.74
C TYR A 76 1.75 -11.60 -1.51
N SER A 77 2.28 -12.78 -1.81
CA SER A 77 1.72 -14.07 -1.42
C SER A 77 2.74 -14.89 -0.65
N ILE A 78 2.35 -16.09 -0.21
CA ILE A 78 3.17 -16.98 0.61
C ILE A 78 3.25 -18.34 -0.07
N SER A 79 4.46 -18.87 -0.23
CA SER A 79 4.68 -20.22 -0.74
C SER A 79 4.21 -21.30 0.26
N PHE A 80 4.05 -22.53 -0.20
CA PHE A 80 3.77 -23.67 0.70
C PHE A 80 4.87 -23.91 1.75
N LEU A 81 6.07 -23.38 1.55
CA LEU A 81 7.18 -23.44 2.51
C LEU A 81 7.17 -22.27 3.50
N GLY A 82 6.28 -21.30 3.33
CA GLY A 82 6.16 -20.14 4.19
C GLY A 82 6.92 -18.88 3.71
N ASP A 83 7.63 -18.97 2.57
CA ASP A 83 8.38 -17.84 2.03
C ASP A 83 7.46 -16.82 1.40
N LYS A 84 7.69 -15.53 1.69
CA LYS A 84 6.98 -14.42 1.06
C LYS A 84 7.58 -14.11 -0.31
N TYR A 85 6.73 -13.79 -1.27
CA TYR A 85 7.15 -13.33 -2.60
C TYR A 85 6.14 -12.32 -3.16
N ARG A 86 6.59 -11.38 -3.98
CA ARG A 86 5.68 -10.45 -4.66
C ARG A 86 4.69 -11.22 -5.54
N SER A 87 3.41 -10.97 -5.37
CA SER A 87 2.39 -11.52 -6.28
C SER A 87 2.61 -10.97 -7.70
N SER A 88 2.62 -11.85 -8.69
CA SER A 88 3.00 -11.50 -10.08
C SER A 88 2.15 -10.37 -10.69
N TYR A 89 0.88 -10.29 -10.31
CA TYR A 89 -0.03 -9.25 -10.76
C TYR A 89 0.24 -7.87 -10.12
N SER A 90 0.94 -7.82 -8.98
CA SER A 90 1.19 -6.54 -8.29
C SER A 90 2.03 -5.61 -9.17
N CYS A 91 1.50 -4.42 -9.45
CA CYS A 91 2.22 -3.39 -10.19
C CYS A 91 3.51 -2.99 -9.47
N ILE A 92 4.50 -2.56 -10.25
CA ILE A 92 5.86 -2.25 -9.80
C ILE A 92 6.20 -0.78 -10.04
N GLY A 93 7.30 -0.31 -9.45
CA GLY A 93 7.88 0.98 -9.72
C GLY A 93 8.56 1.10 -11.11
N PRO A 94 9.29 2.15 -11.28
CA PRO A 94 9.43 3.25 -10.34
C PRO A 94 8.15 4.11 -10.26
N GLY A 95 8.03 4.88 -9.18
CA GLY A 95 7.07 5.98 -9.11
C GLY A 95 7.53 7.15 -9.99
N ARG A 96 6.83 8.29 -9.89
CA ARG A 96 7.23 9.54 -10.54
C ARG A 96 8.26 10.30 -9.71
N GLU A 97 8.80 11.39 -10.26
CA GLU A 97 9.71 12.27 -9.53
C GLU A 97 9.09 12.76 -8.22
N GLY A 98 9.89 12.79 -7.16
CA GLY A 98 9.46 13.08 -5.79
C GLY A 98 8.95 11.88 -4.99
N ALA A 99 8.58 10.77 -5.65
CA ALA A 99 8.14 9.53 -5.01
C ALA A 99 8.58 8.31 -5.85
N LYS A 100 9.87 8.20 -6.15
CA LYS A 100 10.39 7.17 -7.07
C LYS A 100 10.33 5.76 -6.50
N ILE A 101 10.47 5.59 -5.18
CA ILE A 101 10.33 4.29 -4.53
C ILE A 101 8.84 3.99 -4.38
N LYS A 102 8.35 3.14 -5.28
CA LYS A 102 6.99 2.62 -5.32
C LYS A 102 6.99 1.17 -5.82
N PRO A 103 6.04 0.31 -5.33
CA PRO A 103 5.12 0.61 -4.22
C PRO A 103 5.91 1.02 -2.97
N ASP A 104 5.27 1.63 -1.95
CA ASP A 104 5.99 1.90 -0.69
C ASP A 104 6.23 0.59 0.07
N LEU A 105 5.23 -0.29 0.16
CA LEU A 105 5.26 -1.53 0.92
C LEU A 105 4.53 -2.65 0.17
N LEU A 106 4.89 -3.89 0.50
CA LEU A 106 4.09 -5.07 0.14
C LEU A 106 3.30 -5.57 1.36
N GLU A 107 2.04 -5.93 1.12
CA GLU A 107 1.16 -6.54 2.11
C GLU A 107 0.49 -7.78 1.51
N PHE A 108 0.00 -8.71 2.34
CA PHE A 108 -0.66 -9.91 1.86
C PHE A 108 -1.91 -9.56 1.04
N GLY A 109 -1.85 -9.86 -0.25
CA GLY A 109 -2.93 -9.71 -1.21
C GLY A 109 -3.36 -11.02 -1.84
N GLY A 110 -2.63 -12.09 -1.51
CA GLY A 110 -2.84 -13.45 -1.99
C GLY A 110 -2.49 -13.65 -3.46
N ASP A 111 -2.70 -14.87 -3.91
CA ASP A 111 -2.71 -15.28 -5.32
C ASP A 111 -3.58 -16.53 -5.51
N THR A 112 -3.52 -17.15 -6.68
CA THR A 112 -4.30 -18.36 -6.98
C THR A 112 -3.94 -19.57 -6.11
N SER A 113 -2.72 -19.64 -5.60
CA SER A 113 -2.22 -20.77 -4.78
C SER A 113 -2.51 -20.54 -3.29
N MET A 114 -2.44 -19.29 -2.84
CA MET A 114 -2.71 -18.87 -1.47
C MET A 114 -3.61 -17.61 -1.52
N PRO A 115 -4.93 -17.79 -1.74
CA PRO A 115 -5.83 -16.66 -1.91
C PRO A 115 -6.09 -15.89 -0.61
N PHE A 116 -6.42 -14.63 -0.74
CA PHE A 116 -6.97 -13.82 0.35
C PHE A 116 -8.41 -14.29 0.61
N ILE A 117 -8.66 -14.82 1.82
CA ILE A 117 -9.99 -15.31 2.16
C ILE A 117 -10.86 -14.15 2.63
N THR A 118 -11.98 -13.96 1.97
CA THR A 118 -12.99 -12.94 2.29
C THR A 118 -14.38 -13.55 2.30
N THR A 119 -15.38 -12.76 2.67
CA THR A 119 -16.78 -13.18 2.70
C THR A 119 -17.55 -12.55 1.56
N LYS A 120 -18.40 -13.35 0.94
CA LYS A 120 -19.46 -12.91 0.02
C LYS A 120 -20.77 -12.72 0.77
N SER A 121 -21.76 -12.13 0.12
CA SER A 121 -23.11 -12.02 0.66
C SER A 121 -23.61 -13.37 1.18
N GLY A 122 -24.13 -13.41 2.43
CA GLY A 122 -24.62 -14.62 3.05
C GLY A 122 -23.59 -15.43 3.83
N ALA A 123 -22.43 -14.85 4.18
CA ALA A 123 -21.35 -15.49 4.95
C ALA A 123 -20.64 -16.64 4.20
N GLU A 124 -20.81 -16.75 2.90
CA GLU A 124 -20.03 -17.65 2.06
C GLU A 124 -18.58 -17.17 1.99
N LEU A 125 -17.61 -18.06 2.25
CA LEU A 125 -16.18 -17.76 2.10
C LEU A 125 -15.79 -17.84 0.63
N MET A 126 -15.01 -16.88 0.17
CA MET A 126 -14.41 -16.89 -1.16
C MET A 126 -12.94 -16.51 -1.10
N GLY A 127 -12.17 -17.11 -2.01
CA GLY A 127 -10.77 -16.78 -2.22
C GLY A 127 -10.62 -15.73 -3.32
N GLU A 128 -9.92 -14.66 -3.03
CA GLU A 128 -9.66 -13.55 -3.95
C GLU A 128 -8.18 -13.20 -3.95
N GLN A 129 -7.76 -12.35 -4.88
CA GLN A 129 -6.41 -11.82 -4.95
C GLN A 129 -6.42 -10.38 -5.45
N GLY A 130 -5.48 -9.57 -4.99
CA GLY A 130 -5.34 -8.20 -5.49
C GLY A 130 -4.70 -7.24 -4.49
N THR A 131 -4.06 -6.20 -5.02
CA THR A 131 -3.58 -5.07 -4.21
C THR A 131 -4.73 -4.35 -3.49
N SER A 132 -5.96 -4.52 -3.99
CA SER A 132 -7.19 -4.01 -3.35
C SER A 132 -7.52 -4.68 -2.01
N PHE A 133 -6.97 -5.88 -1.74
CA PHE A 133 -7.06 -6.56 -0.45
C PHE A 133 -5.86 -6.23 0.45
N ALA A 134 -4.69 -6.05 -0.11
CA ALA A 134 -3.48 -5.67 0.61
C ALA A 134 -3.59 -4.26 1.25
N SER A 135 -4.07 -3.29 0.48
CA SER A 135 -4.15 -1.89 0.91
C SER A 135 -5.00 -1.66 2.17
N PRO A 136 -6.23 -2.23 2.31
CA PRO A 136 -7.03 -2.06 3.54
C PRO A 136 -6.41 -2.74 4.76
N VAL A 137 -5.61 -3.79 4.60
CA VAL A 137 -4.86 -4.40 5.71
C VAL A 137 -3.85 -3.41 6.28
N VAL A 138 -3.10 -2.72 5.42
CA VAL A 138 -2.16 -1.66 5.84
C VAL A 138 -2.92 -0.52 6.53
N ALA A 139 -4.05 -0.08 6.00
CA ALA A 139 -4.88 0.94 6.65
C ALA A 139 -5.32 0.50 8.06
N GLY A 140 -5.68 -0.77 8.24
CA GLY A 140 -5.99 -1.36 9.54
C GLY A 140 -4.79 -1.38 10.50
N LYS A 141 -3.58 -1.70 10.01
CA LYS A 141 -2.33 -1.65 10.77
C LYS A 141 -2.02 -0.23 11.26
N ILE A 142 -2.20 0.79 10.41
CA ILE A 142 -2.07 2.19 10.78
C ILE A 142 -3.08 2.55 11.89
N GLY A 143 -4.33 2.12 11.74
CA GLY A 143 -5.36 2.30 12.77
C GLY A 143 -4.98 1.68 14.12
N LYS A 144 -4.37 0.49 14.12
CA LYS A 144 -3.85 -0.16 15.35
C LYS A 144 -2.73 0.65 15.99
N LEU A 145 -1.75 1.15 15.22
CA LEU A 145 -0.69 2.02 15.73
C LEU A 145 -1.25 3.28 16.39
N MET A 146 -2.17 3.95 15.72
CA MET A 146 -2.80 5.16 16.26
C MET A 146 -3.65 4.89 17.51
N ALA A 147 -4.27 3.71 17.60
CA ALA A 147 -5.01 3.29 18.80
C ALA A 147 -4.11 2.94 19.98
N ALA A 148 -2.87 2.48 19.71
CA ALA A 148 -1.90 2.13 20.74
C ALA A 148 -1.34 3.37 21.48
N SER A 149 -1.25 4.52 20.80
CA SER A 149 -0.80 5.76 21.42
C SER A 149 -1.45 7.00 20.79
N PRO A 150 -2.02 7.90 21.61
CA PRO A 150 -2.61 9.16 21.13
C PRO A 150 -1.60 10.10 20.45
N GLN A 151 -0.30 9.89 20.67
CA GLN A 151 0.77 10.70 20.07
C GLN A 151 1.07 10.29 18.64
N ILE A 152 0.65 9.08 18.23
CA ILE A 152 0.89 8.59 16.87
C ILE A 152 -0.17 9.16 15.93
N HIS A 153 0.24 10.13 15.12
CA HIS A 153 -0.59 10.63 14.03
C HIS A 153 -0.36 9.82 12.72
N PRO A 154 -1.21 9.93 11.69
CA PRO A 154 -1.17 9.06 10.51
C PRO A 154 0.20 9.00 9.80
N HIS A 155 0.85 10.15 9.60
CA HIS A 155 2.15 10.21 8.93
C HIS A 155 3.29 9.64 9.78
N MET A 156 3.19 9.71 11.12
CA MET A 156 4.12 9.03 12.01
C MET A 156 3.92 7.50 11.93
N ALA A 157 2.68 7.03 11.89
CA ALA A 157 2.39 5.61 11.67
C ALA A 157 2.94 5.12 10.32
N ARG A 158 2.81 5.92 9.24
CA ARG A 158 3.45 5.64 7.94
C ARG A 158 4.96 5.46 8.09
N ALA A 159 5.64 6.41 8.77
CA ALA A 159 7.09 6.35 8.95
C ALA A 159 7.51 5.09 9.75
N LEU A 160 6.76 4.73 10.79
CA LEU A 160 7.00 3.51 11.58
C LEU A 160 6.84 2.24 10.72
N LEU A 161 5.80 2.14 9.88
CA LEU A 161 5.62 0.99 8.99
C LEU A 161 6.78 0.85 8.00
N ILE A 162 7.21 1.94 7.40
CA ILE A 162 8.34 1.96 6.46
C ILE A 162 9.64 1.58 7.19
N HIS A 163 9.88 2.12 8.38
CA HIS A 163 11.08 1.85 9.16
C HIS A 163 11.19 0.38 9.58
N HIS A 164 10.08 -0.27 9.89
CA HIS A 164 10.04 -1.68 10.32
C HIS A 164 9.73 -2.64 9.17
N ALA A 165 9.65 -2.16 7.93
CA ALA A 165 9.49 -3.01 6.77
C ALA A 165 10.72 -3.93 6.61
N THR A 166 10.47 -5.16 6.15
CA THR A 166 11.53 -6.15 5.95
C THR A 166 11.78 -6.33 4.45
N PRO A 167 12.86 -5.75 3.91
CA PRO A 167 13.22 -5.97 2.51
C PRO A 167 13.74 -7.39 2.30
N ASP A 168 13.56 -7.90 1.08
CA ASP A 168 14.15 -9.14 0.59
C ASP A 168 15.21 -8.79 -0.47
N GLU A 169 16.46 -9.22 -0.26
CA GLU A 169 17.57 -8.92 -1.16
C GLU A 169 17.42 -9.52 -2.56
N SER A 170 16.58 -10.56 -2.70
CA SER A 170 16.28 -11.19 -3.99
C SER A 170 15.24 -10.44 -4.83
N ILE A 171 14.52 -9.48 -4.23
CA ILE A 171 13.45 -8.70 -4.87
C ILE A 171 13.97 -7.29 -5.13
N SER A 172 13.80 -6.78 -6.35
CA SER A 172 14.23 -5.42 -6.69
C SER A 172 13.43 -4.35 -5.92
N GLN A 173 14.04 -3.18 -5.71
CA GLN A 173 13.37 -2.07 -5.02
C GLN A 173 12.09 -1.61 -5.77
N ASP A 174 12.09 -1.64 -7.09
CA ASP A 174 10.89 -1.34 -7.89
C ASP A 174 9.74 -2.33 -7.65
N GLU A 175 10.05 -3.55 -7.21
CA GLU A 175 9.04 -4.57 -6.95
C GLU A 175 8.52 -4.56 -5.52
N GLN A 176 9.36 -4.23 -4.53
CA GLN A 176 8.99 -4.33 -3.12
C GLN A 176 8.94 -2.99 -2.38
N GLY A 177 9.48 -1.91 -2.95
CA GLY A 177 9.64 -0.63 -2.26
C GLY A 177 10.59 -0.73 -1.07
N PHE A 178 10.08 -0.46 0.13
CA PHE A 178 10.83 -0.63 1.37
C PHE A 178 10.74 -2.06 1.94
N GLY A 179 9.95 -2.93 1.33
CA GLY A 179 9.83 -4.33 1.71
C GLY A 179 8.45 -4.75 2.19
N PHE A 180 8.41 -5.91 2.86
CA PHE A 180 7.17 -6.46 3.43
C PHE A 180 6.73 -5.68 4.66
N CYS A 181 5.46 -5.30 4.70
CA CYS A 181 4.86 -4.64 5.86
C CYS A 181 4.94 -5.56 7.10
N PRO A 182 5.33 -5.04 8.29
CA PRO A 182 5.45 -5.86 9.48
C PRO A 182 4.12 -6.50 9.87
N ASN A 183 4.16 -7.75 10.36
CA ASN A 183 2.96 -8.46 10.81
C ASN A 183 2.43 -7.87 12.12
N ASP A 184 3.30 -7.67 13.10
CA ASP A 184 2.96 -6.94 14.33
C ASP A 184 3.56 -5.53 14.27
N VAL A 185 2.68 -4.55 14.27
CA VAL A 185 3.05 -3.14 14.18
C VAL A 185 3.28 -2.52 15.56
N THR A 186 2.90 -3.20 16.63
CA THR A 186 3.01 -2.68 18.01
C THR A 186 4.29 -3.11 18.72
N GLU A 187 4.96 -4.17 18.23
CA GLU A 187 6.26 -4.59 18.77
C GLU A 187 7.32 -3.47 18.71
N GLY A 188 7.34 -2.70 17.62
CA GLY A 188 8.25 -1.58 17.43
C GLY A 188 8.01 -0.39 18.39
N LEU A 189 6.89 -0.35 19.10
CA LEU A 189 6.60 0.68 20.10
C LEU A 189 7.21 0.36 21.48
N ASN A 190 7.68 -0.86 21.69
CA ASN A 190 8.27 -1.33 22.93
C ASN A 190 9.81 -1.17 22.96
N CYS A 191 10.37 -0.24 22.18
CA CYS A 191 11.78 0.12 22.28
C CYS A 191 12.04 0.74 23.66
N SER A 192 12.58 -0.06 24.56
CA SER A 192 13.14 0.36 25.86
C SER A 192 14.48 1.04 25.66
#